data_41774e4539a23b861b34f7dd6ca55518
#
_entry.id   41774e4539a23b861b34f7dd6ca55518
#
_cell.length_a   1.000
_cell.length_b   1.000
_cell.length_c   1.000
_cell.angle_alpha   90.00
_cell.angle_beta   90.00
_cell.angle_gamma   90.00
#
_symmetry.space_group_name_H-M   'P 1'
#
loop_
_entity.id
_entity.type
_entity.pdbx_description
1 polymer ?
#
loop_
_entity_poly.entity_id
_entity_poly.type
_entity_poly.pdbx_seq_one_letter_code
_entity_poly.pdbx_strand_id
1 'polypeptide(L)'
;MKKSYTSFATGLLVGVALFGGTTAYAAGIIAERSNHPIYVDGKLVQMEAYTINGNNYVKLRDIGQAVGFNVFWKDGVQVDSDVPYTGEAPKQGVPKETVLNTENVCQEIIDLTNDLRRERGLPTFATNDKLMEAAQVRAEEMAATSTYSHTRPNGEKYYTVTNCPYTAENIHRIATRYLIQHGVGLAEAAVDGWSNSEGHLKNMLNNQLSSIGVGIAKGVNASDEESWYCVQLFLYDGYVISQVDTFAA
;
A
#
# COMPACT_ATOMS: atom_id res chain seq x y z
N MET A 1 21.67 12.61 -71.23
CA MET A 1 21.78 11.38 -70.48
C MET A 1 20.46 11.14 -69.75
N LYS A 2 19.60 10.28 -70.34
CA LYS A 2 18.33 9.86 -69.68
C LYS A 2 18.67 8.72 -68.73
N LYS A 3 18.73 8.97 -67.44
CA LYS A 3 18.87 7.92 -66.41
C LYS A 3 17.58 7.16 -66.31
N SER A 4 17.68 5.87 -66.50
CA SER A 4 16.61 4.92 -66.52
C SER A 4 15.95 4.78 -65.14
N TYR A 5 14.71 5.24 -65.03
CA TYR A 5 13.84 4.99 -63.83
C TYR A 5 13.23 3.60 -63.85
N THR A 6 13.48 2.81 -64.91
CA THR A 6 12.92 1.47 -65.08
C THR A 6 13.51 0.45 -64.05
N SER A 7 14.76 0.60 -63.67
CA SER A 7 15.40 -0.32 -62.72
C SER A 7 14.85 -0.19 -61.30
N PHE A 8 14.43 1.03 -60.90
CA PHE A 8 13.83 1.26 -59.58
C PHE A 8 12.39 0.72 -59.51
N ALA A 9 11.62 0.95 -60.57
CA ALA A 9 10.25 0.45 -60.65
C ALA A 9 10.18 -1.08 -60.70
N THR A 10 11.13 -1.75 -61.39
CA THR A 10 11.24 -3.20 -61.48
C THR A 10 11.68 -3.79 -60.15
N GLY A 11 12.63 -3.18 -59.44
CA GLY A 11 13.06 -3.58 -58.10
C GLY A 11 11.94 -3.45 -57.05
N LEU A 12 11.14 -2.38 -57.14
CA LEU A 12 10.00 -2.18 -56.26
C LEU A 12 8.88 -3.19 -56.52
N LEU A 13 8.60 -3.47 -57.82
CA LEU A 13 7.58 -4.47 -58.16
C LEU A 13 8.01 -5.90 -57.79
N VAL A 14 9.28 -6.25 -57.96
CA VAL A 14 9.82 -7.56 -57.54
C VAL A 14 9.86 -7.64 -56.02
N GLY A 15 10.22 -6.54 -55.33
CA GLY A 15 10.16 -6.48 -53.87
C GLY A 15 8.74 -6.66 -53.32
N VAL A 16 7.76 -5.99 -53.94
CA VAL A 16 6.35 -6.16 -53.56
C VAL A 16 5.83 -7.54 -53.92
N ALA A 17 6.23 -8.16 -55.04
CA ALA A 17 5.84 -9.51 -55.44
C ALA A 17 6.51 -10.61 -54.57
N LEU A 18 7.76 -10.36 -54.10
CA LEU A 18 8.46 -11.32 -53.24
C LEU A 18 8.27 -11.13 -51.76
N PHE A 19 7.89 -9.91 -51.32
CA PHE A 19 7.71 -9.58 -49.93
C PHE A 19 6.33 -9.01 -49.56
N GLY A 20 5.53 -8.59 -50.59
CA GLY A 20 4.18 -8.08 -50.41
C GLY A 20 3.10 -9.15 -50.19
N GLY A 21 3.49 -10.44 -50.26
CA GLY A 21 2.61 -11.56 -49.96
C GLY A 21 3.06 -12.42 -48.77
N THR A 22 4.21 -12.15 -48.27
CA THR A 22 4.60 -12.60 -46.92
C THR A 22 4.35 -11.46 -45.98
N THR A 23 3.12 -11.31 -45.49
CA THR A 23 3.02 -10.95 -44.07
C THR A 23 4.15 -11.71 -43.40
N ALA A 24 5.15 -11.02 -42.88
CA ALA A 24 6.08 -11.63 -41.97
C ALA A 24 5.23 -12.25 -40.87
N TYR A 25 4.98 -13.54 -40.97
CA TYR A 25 4.60 -14.33 -39.84
C TYR A 25 5.84 -14.42 -38.93
N ALA A 26 6.22 -13.33 -38.35
CA ALA A 26 6.73 -13.38 -37.01
C ALA A 26 5.65 -14.16 -36.25
N ALA A 27 5.95 -15.26 -35.60
CA ALA A 27 5.01 -16.10 -34.89
C ALA A 27 3.98 -15.23 -34.17
N GLY A 28 2.97 -14.75 -34.93
CA GLY A 28 2.22 -13.56 -34.61
C GLY A 28 0.99 -14.02 -33.88
N ILE A 29 0.91 -13.61 -32.65
CA ILE A 29 -0.35 -13.61 -31.93
C ILE A 29 -1.33 -12.76 -32.75
N ILE A 30 -2.38 -13.36 -33.31
CA ILE A 30 -3.44 -12.63 -34.01
C ILE A 30 -4.30 -11.97 -32.95
N ALA A 31 -4.30 -10.65 -32.92
CA ALA A 31 -5.16 -9.84 -32.09
C ALA A 31 -6.32 -9.30 -32.92
N GLU A 32 -7.53 -9.72 -32.62
CA GLU A 32 -8.76 -9.22 -33.25
C GLU A 32 -9.37 -8.14 -32.36
N ARG A 33 -9.89 -7.06 -32.96
CA ARG A 33 -10.58 -6.01 -32.21
C ARG A 33 -11.83 -6.60 -31.55
N SER A 34 -11.92 -6.46 -30.22
CA SER A 34 -13.08 -6.91 -29.45
C SER A 34 -14.18 -5.83 -29.45
N ASN A 35 -15.42 -6.26 -29.69
CA ASN A 35 -16.59 -5.41 -29.54
C ASN A 35 -17.36 -5.70 -28.24
N HIS A 36 -16.77 -6.46 -27.31
CA HIS A 36 -17.41 -6.77 -26.05
C HIS A 36 -17.46 -5.51 -25.18
N PRO A 37 -18.61 -5.20 -24.55
CA PRO A 37 -18.69 -4.08 -23.61
C PRO A 37 -17.85 -4.36 -22.38
N ILE A 38 -17.16 -3.33 -21.89
CA ILE A 38 -16.34 -3.41 -20.68
C ILE A 38 -17.00 -2.58 -19.59
N TYR A 39 -17.15 -3.17 -18.42
CA TYR A 39 -17.73 -2.53 -17.26
C TYR A 39 -16.69 -2.44 -16.14
N VAL A 40 -16.62 -1.27 -15.49
CA VAL A 40 -15.86 -1.04 -14.26
C VAL A 40 -16.87 -0.64 -13.21
N ASP A 41 -16.95 -1.39 -12.11
CA ASP A 41 -17.91 -1.18 -11.01
C ASP A 41 -19.36 -1.05 -11.51
N GLY A 42 -19.74 -1.89 -12.51
CA GLY A 42 -21.06 -1.90 -13.13
C GLY A 42 -21.33 -0.75 -14.10
N LYS A 43 -20.38 0.15 -14.34
CA LYS A 43 -20.50 1.26 -15.29
C LYS A 43 -19.82 0.92 -16.61
N LEU A 44 -20.51 1.11 -17.74
CA LEU A 44 -19.94 0.94 -19.06
C LEU A 44 -18.81 1.95 -19.27
N VAL A 45 -17.62 1.46 -19.64
CA VAL A 45 -16.47 2.29 -19.98
C VAL A 45 -16.08 2.09 -21.44
N GLN A 46 -15.68 3.18 -22.11
CA GLN A 46 -15.23 3.15 -23.49
C GLN A 46 -13.71 2.96 -23.50
N MET A 47 -13.25 1.78 -23.89
CA MET A 47 -11.84 1.50 -24.08
C MET A 47 -11.61 0.50 -25.21
N GLU A 48 -10.44 0.55 -25.82
CA GLU A 48 -10.06 -0.33 -26.91
C GLU A 48 -9.64 -1.70 -26.34
N ALA A 49 -10.30 -2.75 -26.83
CA ALA A 49 -10.01 -4.12 -26.42
C ALA A 49 -9.72 -5.01 -27.63
N TYR A 50 -8.95 -6.06 -27.38
CA TYR A 50 -8.59 -7.08 -28.37
C TYR A 50 -8.86 -8.47 -27.83
N THR A 51 -9.22 -9.38 -28.71
CA THR A 51 -9.30 -10.81 -28.40
C THR A 51 -8.06 -11.51 -28.95
N ILE A 52 -7.37 -12.24 -28.07
CA ILE A 52 -6.19 -13.03 -28.42
C ILE A 52 -6.40 -14.43 -27.84
N ASN A 53 -6.42 -15.46 -28.67
CA ASN A 53 -6.63 -16.84 -28.24
C ASN A 53 -7.87 -17.01 -27.34
N GLY A 54 -8.96 -16.29 -27.65
CA GLY A 54 -10.22 -16.36 -26.91
C GLY A 54 -10.26 -15.53 -25.60
N ASN A 55 -9.19 -14.83 -25.25
CA ASN A 55 -9.13 -13.96 -24.07
C ASN A 55 -9.20 -12.49 -24.48
N ASN A 56 -9.85 -11.67 -23.66
CA ASN A 56 -9.90 -10.23 -23.86
C ASN A 56 -8.68 -9.53 -23.24
N TYR A 57 -8.09 -8.62 -24.00
CA TYR A 57 -6.96 -7.79 -23.61
C TYR A 57 -7.34 -6.33 -23.76
N VAL A 58 -6.95 -5.53 -22.80
CA VAL A 58 -7.10 -4.07 -22.81
C VAL A 58 -5.78 -3.43 -22.48
N LYS A 59 -5.61 -2.17 -22.86
CA LYS A 59 -4.40 -1.42 -22.50
C LYS A 59 -4.42 -1.17 -21.00
N LEU A 60 -3.34 -1.52 -20.33
CA LEU A 60 -3.20 -1.31 -18.88
C LEU A 60 -3.40 0.16 -18.48
N ARG A 61 -3.01 1.12 -19.35
CA ARG A 61 -3.24 2.55 -19.12
C ARG A 61 -4.71 2.93 -19.14
N ASP A 62 -5.51 2.33 -20.03
CA ASP A 62 -6.92 2.62 -20.12
C ASP A 62 -7.64 2.10 -18.86
N ILE A 63 -7.23 0.94 -18.34
CA ILE A 63 -7.71 0.42 -17.07
C ILE A 63 -7.26 1.35 -15.92
N GLY A 64 -5.97 1.74 -15.87
CA GLY A 64 -5.46 2.67 -14.85
C GLY A 64 -6.25 3.97 -14.80
N GLN A 65 -6.58 4.52 -15.96
CA GLN A 65 -7.40 5.73 -16.06
C GLN A 65 -8.86 5.51 -15.58
N ALA A 66 -9.44 4.36 -15.87
CA ALA A 66 -10.83 4.06 -15.52
C ALA A 66 -11.01 3.70 -14.04
N VAL A 67 -10.02 3.04 -13.44
CA VAL A 67 -10.05 2.56 -12.04
C VAL A 67 -9.37 3.53 -11.08
N GLY A 68 -8.44 4.37 -11.57
CA GLY A 68 -7.81 5.45 -10.79
C GLY A 68 -6.40 5.13 -10.30
N PHE A 69 -5.66 4.24 -10.98
CA PHE A 69 -4.24 4.02 -10.66
C PHE A 69 -3.32 4.53 -11.78
N ASN A 70 -2.06 4.87 -11.44
CA ASN A 70 -1.12 5.37 -12.43
C ASN A 70 -0.34 4.26 -13.13
N VAL A 71 -0.13 4.43 -14.44
CA VAL A 71 0.69 3.55 -15.29
C VAL A 71 1.64 4.42 -16.11
N PHE A 72 2.94 4.21 -15.92
CA PHE A 72 3.97 4.97 -16.63
C PHE A 72 5.16 4.07 -17.03
N TRP A 73 6.06 4.61 -17.85
CA TRP A 73 7.27 3.92 -18.26
C TRP A 73 8.49 4.52 -17.53
N LYS A 74 9.24 3.67 -16.83
CA LYS A 74 10.57 3.99 -16.28
C LYS A 74 11.34 2.68 -16.17
N ASP A 75 12.27 2.44 -17.08
CA ASP A 75 13.04 1.19 -17.17
C ASP A 75 12.17 -0.08 -17.27
N GLY A 76 10.91 0.08 -17.65
CA GLY A 76 9.85 -0.90 -17.73
C GLY A 76 8.47 -0.29 -17.50
N VAL A 77 7.40 -1.09 -17.63
CA VAL A 77 6.05 -0.67 -17.26
C VAL A 77 5.94 -0.66 -15.75
N GLN A 78 5.63 0.50 -15.19
CA GLN A 78 5.37 0.69 -13.77
C GLN A 78 3.88 0.88 -13.55
N VAL A 79 3.35 0.24 -12.51
CA VAL A 79 1.98 0.41 -12.02
C VAL A 79 2.07 0.97 -10.61
N ASP A 80 1.44 2.11 -10.38
CA ASP A 80 1.35 2.73 -9.08
C ASP A 80 -0.13 2.80 -8.68
N SER A 81 -0.56 1.85 -7.85
CA SER A 81 -1.96 1.63 -7.48
C SER A 81 -2.53 2.72 -6.56
N ASP A 82 -1.65 3.49 -5.92
CA ASP A 82 -2.05 4.47 -4.91
C ASP A 82 -2.10 5.90 -5.46
N VAL A 83 -1.79 6.11 -6.73
CA VAL A 83 -1.78 7.43 -7.36
C VAL A 83 -2.75 7.46 -8.52
N PRO A 84 -3.62 8.49 -8.60
CA PRO A 84 -4.46 8.70 -9.76
C PRO A 84 -3.67 8.71 -11.07
N TYR A 85 -4.28 8.24 -12.13
CA TYR A 85 -3.66 8.16 -13.45
C TYR A 85 -3.18 9.53 -13.94
N THR A 86 -1.88 9.63 -14.23
CA THR A 86 -1.25 10.79 -14.89
C THR A 86 -0.56 10.41 -16.19
N GLY A 87 -0.23 9.12 -16.35
CA GLY A 87 0.54 8.62 -17.50
C GLY A 87 2.02 8.99 -17.47
N GLU A 88 2.47 9.72 -16.46
CA GLU A 88 3.84 10.19 -16.28
C GLU A 88 4.49 9.56 -15.06
N ALA A 89 5.81 9.31 -15.16
CA ALA A 89 6.60 8.93 -14.00
C ALA A 89 6.55 10.04 -12.94
N PRO A 90 6.46 9.72 -11.65
CA PRO A 90 6.59 10.72 -10.60
C PRO A 90 7.89 11.52 -10.80
N LYS A 91 7.83 12.85 -10.69
CA LYS A 91 9.00 13.71 -10.80
C LYS A 91 9.98 13.33 -9.69
N GLN A 92 11.20 12.99 -10.06
CA GLN A 92 12.27 12.75 -9.08
C GLN A 92 12.47 14.03 -8.24
N GLY A 93 12.32 13.92 -6.93
CA GLY A 93 12.59 15.02 -5.98
C GLY A 93 11.44 15.44 -5.10
N VAL A 94 10.21 14.97 -5.37
CA VAL A 94 9.15 15.00 -4.36
C VAL A 94 9.00 13.55 -3.91
N PRO A 95 9.34 13.22 -2.65
CA PRO A 95 8.81 11.99 -2.07
C PRO A 95 7.31 12.08 -2.29
N LYS A 96 6.72 11.10 -2.96
CA LYS A 96 5.27 10.98 -3.02
C LYS A 96 4.81 11.11 -1.58
N GLU A 97 4.19 12.20 -1.23
CA GLU A 97 3.34 12.24 -0.08
C GLU A 97 2.19 11.31 -0.45
N THR A 98 2.47 10.03 -0.29
CA THR A 98 1.42 9.04 -0.22
C THR A 98 0.60 9.53 0.95
N VAL A 99 -0.57 10.06 0.70
CA VAL A 99 -1.60 10.10 1.73
C VAL A 99 -1.81 8.63 2.03
N LEU A 100 -0.96 8.10 2.92
CA LEU A 100 -1.17 6.79 3.50
C LEU A 100 -2.58 6.87 4.08
N ASN A 101 -3.49 6.10 3.52
CA ASN A 101 -4.77 5.92 4.17
C ASN A 101 -4.45 5.22 5.49
N THR A 102 -4.35 6.01 6.55
CA THR A 102 -3.93 5.53 7.87
C THR A 102 -4.85 4.45 8.40
N GLU A 103 -6.13 4.48 8.04
CA GLU A 103 -7.10 3.45 8.40
C GLU A 103 -6.74 2.10 7.75
N ASN A 104 -6.38 2.10 6.47
CA ASN A 104 -5.95 0.89 5.77
C ASN A 104 -4.66 0.31 6.37
N VAL A 105 -3.70 1.16 6.71
CA VAL A 105 -2.45 0.72 7.34
C VAL A 105 -2.71 0.16 8.75
N CYS A 106 -3.58 0.78 9.54
CA CYS A 106 -3.96 0.24 10.84
C CYS A 106 -4.61 -1.14 10.73
N GLN A 107 -5.52 -1.31 9.75
CA GLN A 107 -6.15 -2.61 9.50
C GLN A 107 -5.12 -3.65 9.03
N GLU A 108 -4.20 -3.30 8.16
CA GLU A 108 -3.12 -4.18 7.70
C GLU A 108 -2.21 -4.63 8.86
N ILE A 109 -1.89 -3.74 9.80
CA ILE A 109 -1.15 -4.10 11.03
C ILE A 109 -1.93 -5.12 11.87
N ILE A 110 -3.25 -4.95 12.01
CA ILE A 110 -4.11 -5.90 12.73
C ILE A 110 -4.10 -7.26 12.02
N ASP A 111 -4.24 -7.26 10.71
CA ASP A 111 -4.30 -8.48 9.91
C ASP A 111 -2.98 -9.26 9.99
N LEU A 112 -1.83 -8.59 9.80
CA LEU A 112 -0.50 -9.18 9.95
C LEU A 112 -0.26 -9.72 11.38
N THR A 113 -0.72 -9.00 12.40
CA THR A 113 -0.65 -9.47 13.80
C THR A 113 -1.50 -10.72 14.00
N ASN A 114 -2.68 -10.77 13.43
CA ASN A 114 -3.58 -11.90 13.49
C ASN A 114 -3.08 -13.10 12.66
N ASP A 115 -2.38 -12.86 11.54
CA ASP A 115 -1.70 -13.90 10.78
C ASP A 115 -0.62 -14.57 11.63
N LEU A 116 0.22 -13.79 12.28
CA LEU A 116 1.24 -14.28 13.20
C LEU A 116 0.63 -15.13 14.33
N ARG A 117 -0.53 -14.74 14.88
CA ARG A 117 -1.24 -15.51 15.89
C ARG A 117 -1.79 -16.83 15.32
N ARG A 118 -2.39 -16.80 14.13
CA ARG A 118 -2.87 -18.01 13.44
C ARG A 118 -1.76 -19.04 13.20
N GLU A 119 -0.58 -18.56 12.76
CA GLU A 119 0.60 -19.40 12.57
C GLU A 119 1.06 -20.09 13.84
N ARG A 120 0.81 -19.51 15.01
CA ARG A 120 1.12 -20.07 16.33
C ARG A 120 -0.05 -20.81 16.96
N GLY A 121 -1.16 -21.02 16.24
CA GLY A 121 -2.35 -21.72 16.74
C GLY A 121 -3.11 -20.94 17.82
N LEU A 122 -2.97 -19.62 17.89
CA LEU A 122 -3.66 -18.76 18.85
C LEU A 122 -4.93 -18.16 18.25
N PRO A 123 -5.96 -17.90 19.06
CA PRO A 123 -7.13 -17.12 18.62
C PRO A 123 -6.69 -15.73 18.13
N THR A 124 -7.35 -15.24 17.08
CA THR A 124 -7.14 -13.87 16.59
C THR A 124 -7.70 -12.84 17.57
N PHE A 125 -7.10 -11.66 17.59
CA PHE A 125 -7.68 -10.52 18.28
C PHE A 125 -8.90 -9.99 17.54
N ALA A 126 -9.93 -9.60 18.28
CA ALA A 126 -11.02 -8.78 17.76
C ALA A 126 -10.58 -7.32 17.70
N THR A 127 -10.91 -6.61 16.61
CA THR A 127 -10.75 -5.16 16.55
C THR A 127 -11.69 -4.50 17.56
N ASN A 128 -11.20 -3.50 18.28
CA ASN A 128 -11.99 -2.77 19.28
C ASN A 128 -11.89 -1.26 19.01
N ASP A 129 -13.02 -0.61 18.70
CA ASP A 129 -13.08 0.79 18.31
C ASP A 129 -12.49 1.73 19.37
N LYS A 130 -12.71 1.44 20.66
CA LYS A 130 -12.14 2.24 21.74
C LYS A 130 -10.63 2.08 21.88
N LEU A 131 -10.11 0.91 21.57
CA LEU A 131 -8.66 0.72 21.49
C LEU A 131 -8.09 1.41 20.24
N MET A 132 -8.80 1.41 19.10
CA MET A 132 -8.40 2.16 17.91
C MET A 132 -8.28 3.66 18.22
N GLU A 133 -9.33 4.23 18.81
CA GLU A 133 -9.35 5.63 19.24
C GLU A 133 -8.19 5.93 20.23
N ALA A 134 -7.99 5.11 21.24
CA ALA A 134 -6.94 5.28 22.24
C ALA A 134 -5.53 5.11 21.66
N ALA A 135 -5.32 4.16 20.76
CA ALA A 135 -4.03 3.97 20.08
C ALA A 135 -3.70 5.15 19.17
N GLN A 136 -4.71 5.72 18.50
CA GLN A 136 -4.54 6.93 17.69
C GLN A 136 -4.11 8.11 18.54
N VAL A 137 -4.78 8.36 19.68
CA VAL A 137 -4.37 9.40 20.65
C VAL A 137 -2.93 9.20 21.09
N ARG A 138 -2.52 7.98 21.42
CA ARG A 138 -1.14 7.68 21.82
C ARG A 138 -0.11 7.94 20.72
N ALA A 139 -0.43 7.59 19.47
CA ALA A 139 0.44 7.87 18.33
C ALA A 139 0.60 9.38 18.11
N GLU A 140 -0.48 10.15 18.19
CA GLU A 140 -0.50 11.60 18.07
C GLU A 140 0.26 12.31 19.18
N GLU A 141 0.12 11.87 20.44
CA GLU A 141 0.89 12.36 21.57
C GLU A 141 2.41 12.24 21.34
N MET A 142 2.86 11.08 20.89
CA MET A 142 4.27 10.84 20.61
C MET A 142 4.76 11.65 19.40
N ALA A 143 3.97 11.74 18.35
CA ALA A 143 4.30 12.50 17.14
C ALA A 143 4.39 14.01 17.43
N ALA A 144 3.45 14.58 18.17
CA ALA A 144 3.39 16.01 18.51
C ALA A 144 4.54 16.44 19.43
N THR A 145 5.00 15.54 20.31
CA THR A 145 6.06 15.85 21.28
C THR A 145 7.44 15.31 20.89
N SER A 146 7.54 14.66 19.71
CA SER A 146 8.78 13.95 19.29
C SER A 146 9.29 12.93 20.32
N THR A 147 8.39 12.43 21.18
CA THR A 147 8.71 11.54 22.29
C THR A 147 8.38 10.09 21.95
N TYR A 148 9.28 9.19 22.28
CA TYR A 148 9.08 7.74 22.10
C TYR A 148 9.08 7.07 23.49
N SER A 149 7.91 6.92 24.09
CA SER A 149 7.77 6.48 25.47
C SER A 149 6.41 5.86 25.79
N HIS A 150 6.39 4.89 26.71
CA HIS A 150 5.18 4.38 27.36
C HIS A 150 4.58 5.34 28.41
N THR A 151 5.25 6.47 28.65
CA THR A 151 4.72 7.55 29.48
C THR A 151 4.13 8.61 28.58
N ARG A 152 2.92 9.06 28.88
CA ARG A 152 2.21 10.12 28.16
C ARG A 152 2.87 11.48 28.41
N PRO A 153 2.64 12.49 27.57
CA PRO A 153 3.22 13.83 27.76
C PRO A 153 2.84 14.48 29.08
N ASN A 154 1.69 14.13 29.66
CA ASN A 154 1.27 14.60 30.98
C ASN A 154 1.97 13.90 32.17
N GLY A 155 2.88 12.97 31.89
CA GLY A 155 3.64 12.20 32.89
C GLY A 155 2.94 10.94 33.39
N GLU A 156 1.74 10.65 32.91
CA GLU A 156 0.98 9.47 33.28
C GLU A 156 1.38 8.21 32.49
N LYS A 157 0.93 7.06 32.94
CA LYS A 157 1.13 5.78 32.22
C LYS A 157 0.25 5.71 30.97
N TYR A 158 0.72 4.98 29.94
CA TYR A 158 -0.01 4.81 28.68
C TYR A 158 -1.47 4.39 28.85
N TYR A 159 -1.77 3.49 29.82
CA TYR A 159 -3.11 2.95 30.00
C TYR A 159 -4.14 3.99 30.50
N THR A 160 -3.71 5.15 30.97
CA THR A 160 -4.62 6.23 31.37
C THR A 160 -5.40 6.79 30.17
N VAL A 161 -4.91 6.61 28.95
CA VAL A 161 -5.64 6.95 27.72
C VAL A 161 -6.98 6.19 27.63
N THR A 162 -7.04 4.96 28.14
CA THR A 162 -8.27 4.13 28.19
C THR A 162 -8.94 4.14 29.57
N ASN A 163 -8.30 4.75 30.54
CA ASN A 163 -8.67 4.65 31.94
C ASN A 163 -8.85 3.19 32.41
N CYS A 164 -8.12 2.27 31.79
CA CYS A 164 -8.18 0.84 32.06
C CYS A 164 -6.74 0.28 32.21
N PRO A 165 -6.31 -0.13 33.41
CA PRO A 165 -4.97 -0.65 33.63
C PRO A 165 -4.77 -2.07 33.07
N TYR A 166 -5.85 -2.73 32.62
CA TYR A 166 -5.80 -4.06 32.05
C TYR A 166 -5.62 -4.01 30.53
N THR A 167 -4.64 -3.21 30.11
CA THR A 167 -4.20 -3.07 28.71
C THR A 167 -2.70 -3.35 28.59
N ALA A 168 -2.26 -3.68 27.38
CA ALA A 168 -0.84 -3.75 27.04
C ALA A 168 -0.58 -2.82 25.84
N GLU A 169 0.65 -2.29 25.73
CA GLU A 169 1.05 -1.37 24.68
C GLU A 169 2.30 -1.87 23.97
N ASN A 170 2.28 -1.86 22.65
CA ASN A 170 3.47 -1.89 21.82
C ASN A 170 3.58 -0.54 21.11
N ILE A 171 4.78 0.04 21.11
CA ILE A 171 5.09 1.25 20.36
C ILE A 171 6.24 0.98 19.39
N HIS A 172 6.22 1.63 18.24
CA HIS A 172 7.34 1.63 17.30
C HIS A 172 7.46 3.00 16.63
N ARG A 173 8.70 3.42 16.39
CA ARG A 173 9.00 4.63 15.62
C ARG A 173 9.83 4.25 14.41
N ILE A 174 9.34 4.55 13.21
CA ILE A 174 9.95 4.16 11.96
C ILE A 174 10.24 5.41 11.14
N ALA A 175 11.51 5.64 10.81
CA ALA A 175 11.89 6.75 9.95
C ALA A 175 11.37 6.57 8.53
N THR A 176 10.78 7.60 7.94
CA THR A 176 10.26 7.53 6.56
C THR A 176 11.36 7.12 5.57
N ARG A 177 12.60 7.59 5.77
CA ARG A 177 13.72 7.19 4.92
C ARG A 177 14.01 5.69 4.96
N TYR A 178 13.77 5.02 6.12
CA TYR A 178 13.94 3.57 6.24
C TYR A 178 12.99 2.82 5.29
N LEU A 179 11.72 3.22 5.28
CA LEU A 179 10.71 2.62 4.39
C LEU A 179 11.11 2.77 2.92
N ILE A 180 11.56 3.97 2.54
CA ILE A 180 12.00 4.28 1.18
C ILE A 180 13.24 3.47 0.79
N GLN A 181 14.24 3.39 1.67
CA GLN A 181 15.50 2.68 1.40
C GLN A 181 15.32 1.18 1.24
N HIS A 182 14.40 0.59 1.99
CA HIS A 182 14.17 -0.86 1.99
C HIS A 182 13.00 -1.27 1.11
N GLY A 183 12.20 -0.31 0.60
CA GLY A 183 11.04 -0.58 -0.24
C GLY A 183 9.95 -1.38 0.48
N VAL A 184 9.82 -1.18 1.81
CA VAL A 184 8.85 -1.90 2.66
C VAL A 184 7.69 -1.00 3.05
N GLY A 185 6.51 -1.60 3.24
CA GLY A 185 5.32 -0.92 3.73
C GLY A 185 5.43 -0.56 5.22
N LEU A 186 4.67 0.46 5.65
CA LEU A 186 4.68 0.89 7.05
C LEU A 186 4.13 -0.20 7.98
N ALA A 187 3.06 -0.90 7.57
CA ALA A 187 2.46 -1.99 8.34
C ALA A 187 3.45 -3.16 8.50
N GLU A 188 4.06 -3.60 7.41
CA GLU A 188 5.06 -4.66 7.41
C GLU A 188 6.24 -4.30 8.32
N ALA A 189 6.82 -3.10 8.17
CA ALA A 189 7.94 -2.64 8.98
C ALA A 189 7.59 -2.55 10.47
N ALA A 190 6.37 -2.13 10.82
CA ALA A 190 5.93 -2.05 12.20
C ALA A 190 5.80 -3.44 12.83
N VAL A 191 5.11 -4.36 12.16
CA VAL A 191 4.90 -5.72 12.67
C VAL A 191 6.21 -6.51 12.73
N ASP A 192 7.08 -6.38 11.72
CA ASP A 192 8.42 -6.98 11.75
C ASP A 192 9.25 -6.46 12.93
N GLY A 193 9.28 -5.14 13.13
CA GLY A 193 9.98 -4.54 14.27
C GLY A 193 9.49 -5.03 15.62
N TRP A 194 8.18 -5.18 15.82
CA TRP A 194 7.61 -5.75 17.04
C TRP A 194 7.88 -7.24 17.16
N SER A 195 7.83 -7.99 16.06
CA SER A 195 8.07 -9.44 16.06
C SER A 195 9.50 -9.80 16.41
N ASN A 196 10.46 -8.91 16.10
CA ASN A 196 11.87 -9.07 16.42
C ASN A 196 12.24 -8.57 17.84
N SER A 197 11.26 -8.11 18.62
CA SER A 197 11.43 -7.67 20.01
C SER A 197 10.68 -8.61 20.97
N GLU A 198 11.40 -9.28 21.86
CA GLU A 198 10.82 -10.26 22.80
C GLU A 198 9.64 -9.68 23.60
N GLY A 199 9.76 -8.44 24.09
CA GLY A 199 8.72 -7.78 24.88
C GLY A 199 7.46 -7.49 24.06
N HIS A 200 7.63 -6.97 22.84
CA HIS A 200 6.51 -6.67 21.96
C HIS A 200 5.86 -7.95 21.42
N LEU A 201 6.67 -8.93 21.00
CA LEU A 201 6.17 -10.22 20.54
C LEU A 201 5.35 -10.93 21.62
N LYS A 202 5.78 -10.83 22.90
CA LYS A 202 5.04 -11.40 24.02
C LYS A 202 3.63 -10.83 24.13
N ASN A 203 3.44 -9.52 23.89
CA ASN A 203 2.10 -8.91 23.86
C ASN A 203 1.30 -9.44 22.67
N MET A 204 1.88 -9.49 21.47
CA MET A 204 1.19 -9.98 20.27
C MET A 204 0.77 -11.46 20.38
N LEU A 205 1.51 -12.27 21.11
CA LEU A 205 1.23 -13.70 21.31
C LEU A 205 0.54 -14.02 22.65
N ASN A 206 0.19 -13.03 23.45
CA ASN A 206 -0.48 -13.26 24.72
C ASN A 206 -1.91 -13.79 24.51
N ASN A 207 -2.21 -14.96 25.09
CA ASN A 207 -3.51 -15.59 24.97
C ASN A 207 -4.56 -15.08 26.00
N GLN A 208 -4.13 -14.24 26.93
CA GLN A 208 -5.04 -13.56 27.87
C GLN A 208 -5.59 -12.24 27.34
N LEU A 209 -5.04 -11.77 26.21
CA LEU A 209 -5.53 -10.60 25.49
C LEU A 209 -6.53 -11.04 24.42
N SER A 210 -7.65 -10.35 24.31
CA SER A 210 -8.73 -10.70 23.37
C SER A 210 -8.96 -9.67 22.27
N SER A 211 -8.55 -8.44 22.48
CA SER A 211 -8.82 -7.35 21.55
C SER A 211 -7.60 -6.49 21.27
N ILE A 212 -7.60 -5.85 20.08
CA ILE A 212 -6.54 -4.99 19.61
C ILE A 212 -7.12 -3.68 19.05
N GLY A 213 -6.38 -2.60 19.21
CA GLY A 213 -6.52 -1.36 18.45
C GLY A 213 -5.15 -0.87 18.00
N VAL A 214 -5.11 -0.21 16.85
CA VAL A 214 -3.90 0.32 16.24
C VAL A 214 -4.08 1.79 15.91
N GLY A 215 -3.05 2.59 16.17
CA GLY A 215 -3.00 3.98 15.78
C GLY A 215 -1.64 4.32 15.19
N ILE A 216 -1.63 5.22 14.22
CA ILE A 216 -0.40 5.72 13.60
C ILE A 216 -0.48 7.23 13.41
N ALA A 217 0.64 7.90 13.64
CA ALA A 217 0.77 9.34 13.39
C ALA A 217 2.15 9.66 12.79
N LYS A 218 2.16 10.63 11.89
CA LYS A 218 3.37 11.14 11.28
C LYS A 218 3.88 12.34 12.08
N GLY A 219 5.16 12.38 12.33
CA GLY A 219 5.81 13.48 13.03
C GLY A 219 7.31 13.51 12.74
N VAL A 220 8.06 14.21 13.56
CA VAL A 220 9.52 14.17 13.52
C VAL A 220 10.06 13.50 14.80
N ASN A 221 11.25 12.91 14.71
CA ASN A 221 11.94 12.41 15.89
C ASN A 221 12.78 13.51 16.54
N ALA A 222 13.45 13.19 17.63
CA ALA A 222 14.31 14.15 18.36
C ALA A 222 15.50 14.71 17.54
N SER A 223 15.74 14.20 16.35
CA SER A 223 16.77 14.65 15.39
C SER A 223 16.15 15.34 14.17
N ASP A 224 14.91 15.83 14.26
CA ASP A 224 14.14 16.44 13.17
C ASP A 224 13.96 15.54 11.94
N GLU A 225 14.11 14.23 12.10
CA GLU A 225 13.89 13.27 11.01
C GLU A 225 12.42 12.85 10.97
N GLU A 226 11.82 12.94 9.77
CA GLU A 226 10.44 12.50 9.54
C GLU A 226 10.27 11.02 9.90
N SER A 227 9.30 10.74 10.75
CA SER A 227 9.07 9.42 11.31
C SER A 227 7.59 9.14 11.54
N TRP A 228 7.26 7.86 11.49
CA TRP A 228 5.94 7.33 11.83
C TRP A 228 5.97 6.76 13.25
N TYR A 229 4.99 7.14 14.05
CA TYR A 229 4.75 6.61 15.38
C TYR A 229 3.59 5.63 15.30
N CYS A 230 3.89 4.36 15.56
CA CYS A 230 2.94 3.25 15.47
C CYS A 230 2.67 2.71 16.87
N VAL A 231 1.40 2.47 17.18
CA VAL A 231 0.95 1.96 18.47
C VAL A 231 0.01 0.79 18.27
N GLN A 232 0.22 -0.28 19.01
CA GLN A 232 -0.78 -1.32 19.27
C GLN A 232 -1.19 -1.23 20.74
N LEU A 233 -2.48 -1.13 21.00
CA LEU A 233 -3.06 -1.33 22.31
C LEU A 233 -3.85 -2.62 22.32
N PHE A 234 -3.71 -3.37 23.40
CA PHE A 234 -4.40 -4.64 23.60
C PHE A 234 -5.20 -4.59 24.89
N LEU A 235 -6.31 -5.32 24.94
CA LEU A 235 -7.16 -5.42 26.12
C LEU A 235 -7.21 -6.87 26.60
N TYR A 236 -7.05 -7.04 27.92
CA TYR A 236 -7.26 -8.34 28.56
C TYR A 236 -8.72 -8.79 28.42
N ASP A 237 -8.90 -10.10 28.28
CA ASP A 237 -10.22 -10.69 28.19
C ASP A 237 -11.07 -10.41 29.44
N GLY A 238 -12.36 -10.16 29.22
CA GLY A 238 -13.30 -9.83 30.31
C GLY A 238 -13.31 -8.38 30.76
N TYR A 239 -12.43 -7.52 30.21
CA TYR A 239 -12.42 -6.08 30.50
C TYR A 239 -13.05 -5.27 29.37
N VAL A 240 -13.53 -4.06 29.73
CA VAL A 240 -14.13 -3.12 28.79
C VAL A 240 -13.55 -1.72 28.99
N ILE A 241 -13.48 -0.94 27.91
CA ILE A 241 -13.08 0.45 27.93
C ILE A 241 -14.35 1.30 27.87
N SER A 242 -14.59 2.08 28.90
CA SER A 242 -15.78 2.94 28.99
C SER A 242 -15.59 4.28 28.25
N GLN A 243 -14.40 4.85 28.35
CA GLN A 243 -14.07 6.13 27.70
C GLN A 243 -12.60 6.14 27.26
N VAL A 244 -12.31 7.01 26.30
CA VAL A 244 -10.96 7.33 25.86
C VAL A 244 -10.67 8.79 26.22
N ASP A 245 -9.48 9.03 26.77
CA ASP A 245 -9.01 10.37 27.07
C ASP A 245 -8.47 11.01 25.79
N THR A 246 -8.91 12.21 25.49
CA THR A 246 -8.50 12.91 24.27
C THR A 246 -7.22 13.69 24.48
N PHE A 247 -6.37 13.71 23.46
CA PHE A 247 -5.17 14.55 23.46
C PHE A 247 -5.58 16.01 23.22
N ALA A 248 -5.39 16.86 24.22
CA ALA A 248 -5.45 18.32 24.07
C ALA A 248 -4.03 18.82 23.74
N ALA A 249 -3.79 19.17 22.46
CA ALA A 249 -2.53 19.73 21.97
C ALA A 249 -2.26 21.14 22.54
#